data_5dcdc121c024214581a7b82a8570f06f
#
_entry.id   5dcdc121c024214581a7b82a8570f06f
#
_cell.length_a   1.000
_cell.length_b   1.000
_cell.length_c   1.000
_cell.angle_alpha   90.00
_cell.angle_beta   90.00
_cell.angle_gamma   90.00
#
_symmetry.space_group_name_H-M   'P 1'
#
loop_
_entity.id
_entity.type
_entity.pdbx_description
1 polymer ?
#
loop_
_entity_poly.entity_id
_entity_poly.type
_entity_poly.pdbx_seq_one_letter_code
_entity_poly.pdbx_strand_id
1 'polypeptide(L)'
;ILNFKRVVFGPRNEYSEKSIVRICQSLLELDNTSEATTFLERLEKSAEAKENLIYAVSNLMKIYYNDKKYNKATLYGEKLTSFNEVDNRIKSDAYLFIARSSKSLGNKKKALNAYKKLENDSNKEFAVEALYFKAMDNFENKEYLNSNLIIEKISSEFSGYKKWTAKSLLLMSKNFYQLGDAFQASFILESVIENFSHMPNIVDSAKNELTKIKLIESEKNSSVEINN
;
A
#
# COMPACT_ATOMS: atom_id res chain seq x y z
N ILE A 1 -1.24 -32.59 8.43
CA ILE A 1 0.10 -32.32 7.88
C ILE A 1 0.91 -33.63 7.78
N LEU A 2 1.04 -34.43 8.85
CA LEU A 2 1.91 -35.63 8.86
C LEU A 2 1.63 -36.60 7.71
N ASN A 3 0.36 -36.95 7.46
CA ASN A 3 -0.01 -37.88 6.38
C ASN A 3 0.32 -37.31 5.00
N PHE A 4 0.12 -36.00 4.78
CA PHE A 4 0.51 -35.36 3.51
C PHE A 4 2.04 -35.34 3.32
N LYS A 5 2.81 -35.12 4.40
CA LYS A 5 4.29 -35.22 4.33
C LYS A 5 4.75 -36.61 3.91
N ARG A 6 4.11 -37.69 4.38
CA ARG A 6 4.42 -39.06 3.94
C ARG A 6 4.25 -39.23 2.43
N VAL A 7 3.21 -38.62 1.83
CA VAL A 7 2.99 -38.65 0.38
C VAL A 7 4.06 -37.86 -0.36
N VAL A 8 4.41 -36.67 0.15
CA VAL A 8 5.35 -35.73 -0.50
C VAL A 8 6.81 -36.22 -0.45
N PHE A 9 7.19 -36.96 0.60
CA PHE A 9 8.53 -37.52 0.77
C PHE A 9 8.67 -38.95 0.27
N GLY A 10 7.54 -39.59 -0.17
CA GLY A 10 7.54 -40.87 -0.87
C GLY A 10 7.78 -40.71 -2.37
N PRO A 11 7.67 -41.81 -3.13
CA PRO A 11 7.72 -41.77 -4.59
C PRO A 11 6.68 -40.79 -5.16
N ARG A 12 7.07 -39.99 -6.16
CA ARG A 12 6.14 -39.04 -6.81
C ARG A 12 4.94 -39.80 -7.42
N ASN A 13 3.74 -39.31 -7.15
CA ASN A 13 2.49 -39.84 -7.63
C ASN A 13 1.48 -38.70 -7.88
N GLU A 14 0.30 -39.01 -8.38
CA GLU A 14 -0.76 -38.04 -8.69
C GLU A 14 -1.23 -37.18 -7.51
N TYR A 15 -0.99 -37.63 -6.27
CA TYR A 15 -1.37 -36.88 -5.05
C TYR A 15 -0.25 -35.97 -4.52
N SER A 16 0.96 -36.10 -5.05
CA SER A 16 2.14 -35.42 -4.50
C SER A 16 1.98 -33.90 -4.51
N GLU A 17 1.60 -33.31 -5.64
CA GLU A 17 1.42 -31.85 -5.77
C GLU A 17 0.25 -31.33 -4.91
N LYS A 18 -0.89 -32.04 -4.95
CA LYS A 18 -2.06 -31.71 -4.12
C LYS A 18 -1.73 -31.80 -2.61
N SER A 19 -0.91 -32.75 -2.22
CA SER A 19 -0.44 -32.89 -0.84
C SER A 19 0.45 -31.72 -0.41
N ILE A 20 1.33 -31.20 -1.28
CA ILE A 20 2.13 -30.01 -0.99
C ILE A 20 1.19 -28.82 -0.76
N VAL A 21 0.19 -28.61 -1.62
CA VAL A 21 -0.79 -27.52 -1.45
C VAL A 21 -1.49 -27.63 -0.09
N ARG A 22 -1.93 -28.83 0.32
CA ARG A 22 -2.58 -29.05 1.61
C ARG A 22 -1.66 -28.80 2.79
N ILE A 23 -0.38 -29.18 2.70
CA ILE A 23 0.63 -28.84 3.72
C ILE A 23 0.76 -27.33 3.81
N CYS A 24 0.92 -26.63 2.69
CA CYS A 24 1.05 -25.16 2.70
C CYS A 24 -0.16 -24.49 3.33
N GLN A 25 -1.37 -24.89 2.96
CA GLN A 25 -2.62 -24.36 3.53
C GLN A 25 -2.63 -24.53 5.06
N SER A 26 -2.39 -25.75 5.55
CA SER A 26 -2.40 -26.02 6.99
C SER A 26 -1.29 -25.27 7.75
N LEU A 27 -0.09 -25.11 7.16
CA LEU A 27 1.00 -24.38 7.78
C LEU A 27 0.73 -22.88 7.84
N LEU A 28 0.10 -22.32 6.81
CA LEU A 28 -0.32 -20.92 6.80
C LEU A 28 -1.44 -20.64 7.80
N GLU A 29 -2.40 -21.55 7.95
CA GLU A 29 -3.46 -21.47 8.97
C GLU A 29 -2.89 -21.52 10.41
N LEU A 30 -1.77 -22.22 10.61
CA LEU A 30 -1.07 -22.32 11.88
C LEU A 30 -0.02 -21.20 12.07
N ASP A 31 0.04 -20.22 11.17
CA ASP A 31 1.04 -19.14 11.14
C ASP A 31 2.51 -19.64 11.10
N ASN A 32 2.72 -20.90 10.69
CA ASN A 32 4.06 -21.46 10.48
C ASN A 32 4.61 -21.08 9.10
N THR A 33 4.89 -19.79 8.92
CA THR A 33 5.33 -19.21 7.65
C THR A 33 6.70 -19.75 7.21
N SER A 34 7.59 -20.08 8.15
CA SER A 34 8.92 -20.60 7.84
C SER A 34 8.86 -21.94 7.11
N GLU A 35 8.09 -22.90 7.66
CA GLU A 35 7.95 -24.20 7.03
C GLU A 35 7.07 -24.10 5.77
N ALA A 36 6.03 -23.26 5.78
CA ALA A 36 5.21 -22.99 4.62
C ALA A 36 6.04 -22.51 3.43
N THR A 37 6.99 -21.59 3.66
CA THR A 37 7.91 -21.09 2.63
C THR A 37 8.68 -22.23 1.96
N THR A 38 9.21 -23.17 2.72
CA THR A 38 9.94 -24.32 2.17
C THR A 38 9.08 -25.16 1.22
N PHE A 39 7.83 -25.44 1.62
CA PHE A 39 6.91 -26.21 0.76
C PHE A 39 6.39 -25.39 -0.42
N LEU A 40 6.17 -24.10 -0.26
CA LEU A 40 5.79 -23.21 -1.36
C LEU A 40 6.90 -23.07 -2.41
N GLU A 41 8.16 -22.93 -1.98
CA GLU A 41 9.32 -22.90 -2.90
C GLU A 41 9.50 -24.23 -3.63
N ARG A 42 9.20 -25.36 -2.96
CA ARG A 42 9.16 -26.66 -3.61
C ARG A 42 8.04 -26.73 -4.63
N LEU A 43 6.84 -26.28 -4.29
CA LEU A 43 5.68 -26.24 -5.18
C LEU A 43 5.95 -25.35 -6.40
N GLU A 44 6.53 -24.17 -6.19
CA GLU A 44 6.90 -23.25 -7.28
C GLU A 44 7.79 -23.91 -8.33
N LYS A 45 8.73 -24.75 -7.90
CA LYS A 45 9.69 -25.43 -8.78
C LYS A 45 9.12 -26.68 -9.47
N SER A 46 8.12 -27.31 -8.89
CA SER A 46 7.64 -28.64 -9.31
C SER A 46 6.19 -28.67 -9.75
N ALA A 47 5.47 -27.54 -9.67
CA ALA A 47 4.06 -27.49 -10.05
C ALA A 47 3.87 -27.77 -11.55
N GLU A 48 3.01 -28.73 -11.86
CA GLU A 48 2.53 -29.05 -13.20
C GLU A 48 1.26 -28.26 -13.51
N ALA A 49 0.40 -28.10 -12.48
CA ALA A 49 -0.82 -27.31 -12.60
C ALA A 49 -0.50 -25.81 -12.40
N LYS A 50 -0.93 -24.99 -13.35
CA LYS A 50 -0.72 -23.54 -13.35
C LYS A 50 -1.33 -22.88 -12.11
N GLU A 51 -2.49 -23.34 -11.66
CA GLU A 51 -3.18 -22.84 -10.47
C GLU A 51 -2.33 -23.02 -9.21
N ASN A 52 -1.64 -24.17 -9.11
CA ASN A 52 -0.76 -24.47 -7.97
C ASN A 52 0.51 -23.63 -8.02
N LEU A 53 1.05 -23.35 -9.21
CA LEU A 53 2.15 -22.40 -9.40
C LEU A 53 1.74 -21.00 -8.97
N ILE A 54 0.58 -20.50 -9.42
CA ILE A 54 0.03 -19.20 -9.05
C ILE A 54 -0.19 -19.13 -7.53
N TYR A 55 -0.75 -20.19 -6.94
CA TYR A 55 -0.92 -20.29 -5.49
C TYR A 55 0.41 -20.17 -4.74
N ALA A 56 1.44 -20.90 -5.17
CA ALA A 56 2.76 -20.84 -4.55
C ALA A 56 3.37 -19.44 -4.65
N VAL A 57 3.39 -18.87 -5.85
CA VAL A 57 3.99 -17.55 -6.12
C VAL A 57 3.25 -16.45 -5.36
N SER A 58 1.92 -16.49 -5.29
CA SER A 58 1.11 -15.52 -4.55
C SER A 58 1.39 -15.54 -3.04
N ASN A 59 1.49 -16.73 -2.46
CA ASN A 59 1.78 -16.85 -1.02
C ASN A 59 3.24 -16.46 -0.70
N LEU A 60 4.20 -16.85 -1.52
CA LEU A 60 5.60 -16.44 -1.37
C LEU A 60 5.75 -14.91 -1.45
N MET A 61 5.06 -14.25 -2.37
CA MET A 61 5.03 -12.79 -2.45
C MET A 61 4.57 -12.17 -1.13
N LYS A 62 3.47 -12.64 -0.56
CA LYS A 62 2.90 -12.14 0.69
C LYS A 62 3.84 -12.38 1.88
N ILE A 63 4.39 -13.57 1.99
CA ILE A 63 5.34 -13.92 3.05
C ILE A 63 6.58 -13.03 2.96
N TYR A 64 7.21 -12.91 1.80
CA TYR A 64 8.39 -12.06 1.63
C TYR A 64 8.12 -10.59 1.92
N TYR A 65 6.91 -10.09 1.58
CA TYR A 65 6.53 -8.73 1.95
C TYR A 65 6.43 -8.56 3.47
N ASN A 66 5.77 -9.48 4.17
CA ASN A 66 5.62 -9.44 5.62
C ASN A 66 6.98 -9.56 6.34
N ASP A 67 7.87 -10.38 5.80
CA ASP A 67 9.27 -10.51 6.25
C ASP A 67 10.14 -9.29 5.89
N LYS A 68 9.58 -8.24 5.28
CA LYS A 68 10.32 -7.06 4.79
C LYS A 68 11.39 -7.38 3.73
N LYS A 69 11.32 -8.55 3.10
CA LYS A 69 12.18 -8.95 1.97
C LYS A 69 11.64 -8.36 0.66
N TYR A 70 11.58 -7.04 0.59
CA TYR A 70 10.86 -6.31 -0.45
C TYR A 70 11.35 -6.58 -1.88
N ASN A 71 12.65 -6.85 -2.07
CA ASN A 71 13.17 -7.24 -3.38
C ASN A 71 12.54 -8.55 -3.87
N LYS A 72 12.45 -9.56 -2.98
CA LYS A 72 11.79 -10.83 -3.31
C LYS A 72 10.30 -10.64 -3.53
N ALA A 73 9.61 -9.89 -2.65
CA ALA A 73 8.19 -9.60 -2.82
C ALA A 73 7.89 -8.95 -4.18
N THR A 74 8.71 -7.97 -4.59
CA THR A 74 8.59 -7.33 -5.92
C THR A 74 8.80 -8.35 -7.04
N LEU A 75 9.83 -9.17 -6.97
CA LEU A 75 10.13 -10.19 -7.99
C LEU A 75 8.96 -11.17 -8.16
N TYR A 76 8.39 -11.66 -7.06
CA TYR A 76 7.25 -12.58 -7.10
C TYR A 76 5.97 -11.91 -7.59
N GLY A 77 5.76 -10.63 -7.25
CA GLY A 77 4.67 -9.83 -7.80
C GLY A 77 4.79 -9.65 -9.32
N GLU A 78 5.98 -9.32 -9.82
CA GLU A 78 6.25 -9.21 -11.27
C GLU A 78 6.04 -10.55 -11.98
N LYS A 79 6.45 -11.65 -11.37
CA LYS A 79 6.18 -13.00 -11.89
C LYS A 79 4.68 -13.28 -12.02
N LEU A 80 3.87 -12.89 -11.02
CA LEU A 80 2.41 -13.02 -11.09
C LEU A 80 1.79 -12.18 -12.21
N THR A 81 2.24 -10.94 -12.35
CA THR A 81 1.70 -10.05 -13.38
C THR A 81 2.12 -10.43 -14.80
N SER A 82 3.17 -11.24 -14.96
CA SER A 82 3.61 -11.77 -16.25
C SER A 82 2.82 -12.97 -16.75
N PHE A 83 2.09 -13.66 -15.90
CA PHE A 83 1.26 -14.79 -16.31
C PHE A 83 0.03 -14.32 -17.11
N ASN A 84 -0.21 -14.89 -18.27
CA ASN A 84 -1.30 -14.48 -19.18
C ASN A 84 -2.69 -14.66 -18.59
N GLU A 85 -2.95 -15.77 -17.88
CA GLU A 85 -4.27 -16.14 -17.36
C GLU A 85 -4.26 -16.17 -15.84
N VAL A 86 -4.13 -15.02 -15.23
CA VAL A 86 -4.27 -14.83 -13.78
C VAL A 86 -5.51 -14.01 -13.52
N ASP A 87 -6.28 -14.43 -12.54
CA ASP A 87 -7.43 -13.71 -12.07
C ASP A 87 -7.09 -12.24 -11.76
N ASN A 88 -7.97 -11.33 -12.14
CA ASN A 88 -7.74 -9.90 -11.96
C ASN A 88 -7.51 -9.51 -10.49
N ARG A 89 -8.16 -10.20 -9.55
CA ARG A 89 -7.97 -9.98 -8.12
C ARG A 89 -6.54 -10.32 -7.68
N ILE A 90 -5.97 -11.42 -8.21
CA ILE A 90 -4.58 -11.81 -7.93
C ILE A 90 -3.61 -10.81 -8.56
N LYS A 91 -3.92 -10.30 -9.77
CA LYS A 91 -3.12 -9.24 -10.40
C LYS A 91 -3.16 -7.94 -9.60
N SER A 92 -4.33 -7.56 -9.10
CA SER A 92 -4.48 -6.38 -8.24
C SER A 92 -3.66 -6.52 -6.95
N ASP A 93 -3.75 -7.67 -6.27
CA ASP A 93 -2.88 -7.99 -5.13
C ASP A 93 -1.39 -7.84 -5.51
N ALA A 94 -0.98 -8.41 -6.64
CA ALA A 94 0.41 -8.35 -7.08
C ALA A 94 0.87 -6.90 -7.31
N TYR A 95 0.09 -6.08 -8.01
CA TYR A 95 0.42 -4.66 -8.20
C TYR A 95 0.51 -3.91 -6.88
N LEU A 96 -0.37 -4.20 -5.90
CA LEU A 96 -0.31 -3.58 -4.59
C LEU A 96 0.98 -3.94 -3.85
N PHE A 97 1.37 -5.21 -3.85
CA PHE A 97 2.61 -5.65 -3.20
C PHE A 97 3.86 -5.12 -3.92
N ILE A 98 3.85 -5.03 -5.26
CA ILE A 98 4.91 -4.36 -6.04
C ILE A 98 5.01 -2.89 -5.63
N ALA A 99 3.89 -2.17 -5.58
CA ALA A 99 3.86 -0.75 -5.24
C ALA A 99 4.41 -0.49 -3.84
N ARG A 100 3.88 -1.19 -2.83
CA ARG A 100 4.29 -1.04 -1.43
C ARG A 100 5.74 -1.44 -1.20
N SER A 101 6.19 -2.55 -1.81
CA SER A 101 7.58 -3.02 -1.73
C SER A 101 8.54 -2.04 -2.39
N SER A 102 8.22 -1.59 -3.60
CA SER A 102 9.05 -0.63 -4.34
C SER A 102 9.16 0.71 -3.60
N LYS A 103 8.07 1.17 -2.97
CA LYS A 103 8.10 2.33 -2.10
C LYS A 103 9.04 2.14 -0.91
N SER A 104 8.97 0.97 -0.24
CA SER A 104 9.85 0.66 0.89
C SER A 104 11.33 0.58 0.49
N LEU A 105 11.62 0.26 -0.78
CA LEU A 105 12.96 0.25 -1.37
C LEU A 105 13.40 1.62 -1.91
N GLY A 106 12.58 2.65 -1.81
CA GLY A 106 12.87 3.97 -2.39
C GLY A 106 12.72 4.04 -3.91
N ASN A 107 12.23 3.00 -4.57
CA ASN A 107 12.02 3.00 -6.02
C ASN A 107 10.68 3.66 -6.38
N LYS A 108 10.65 4.99 -6.32
CA LYS A 108 9.47 5.81 -6.57
C LYS A 108 8.82 5.51 -7.92
N LYS A 109 9.61 5.46 -9.00
CA LYS A 109 9.10 5.22 -10.37
C LYS A 109 8.35 3.89 -10.48
N LYS A 110 8.94 2.81 -9.95
CA LYS A 110 8.32 1.48 -9.97
C LYS A 110 7.05 1.45 -9.10
N ALA A 111 7.08 2.09 -7.93
CA ALA A 111 5.93 2.20 -7.05
C ALA A 111 4.74 2.89 -7.73
N LEU A 112 4.97 4.06 -8.33
CA LEU A 112 3.94 4.81 -9.05
C LEU A 112 3.38 4.06 -10.26
N ASN A 113 4.23 3.39 -11.03
CA ASN A 113 3.78 2.57 -12.15
C ASN A 113 2.84 1.43 -11.72
N ALA A 114 3.13 0.81 -10.58
CA ALA A 114 2.27 -0.24 -10.01
C ALA A 114 0.97 0.34 -9.44
N TYR A 115 1.02 1.45 -8.69
CA TYR A 115 -0.18 2.15 -8.21
C TYR A 115 -1.09 2.61 -9.37
N LYS A 116 -0.54 3.10 -10.48
CA LYS A 116 -1.32 3.49 -11.67
C LYS A 116 -2.23 2.36 -12.18
N LYS A 117 -1.83 1.10 -12.00
CA LYS A 117 -2.67 -0.05 -12.37
C LYS A 117 -3.86 -0.27 -11.43
N LEU A 118 -3.85 0.37 -10.27
CA LEU A 118 -4.86 0.22 -9.22
C LEU A 118 -5.81 1.43 -9.09
N GLU A 119 -5.57 2.54 -9.80
CA GLU A 119 -6.37 3.78 -9.68
C GLU A 119 -7.89 3.57 -9.89
N ASN A 120 -8.25 2.59 -10.72
CA ASN A 120 -9.64 2.23 -11.01
C ASN A 120 -9.96 0.77 -10.62
N ASP A 121 -9.25 0.24 -9.65
CA ASP A 121 -9.45 -1.14 -9.21
C ASP A 121 -10.84 -1.36 -8.62
N SER A 122 -11.37 -2.57 -8.80
CA SER A 122 -12.65 -2.96 -8.20
C SER A 122 -12.58 -2.98 -6.67
N ASN A 123 -11.41 -3.29 -6.10
CA ASN A 123 -11.13 -3.11 -4.69
C ASN A 123 -10.91 -1.62 -4.40
N LYS A 124 -11.91 -0.99 -3.83
CA LYS A 124 -11.90 0.45 -3.55
C LYS A 124 -10.81 0.87 -2.55
N GLU A 125 -10.37 -0.02 -1.67
CA GLU A 125 -9.25 0.26 -0.77
C GLU A 125 -7.92 0.37 -1.54
N PHE A 126 -7.71 -0.47 -2.56
CA PHE A 126 -6.53 -0.38 -3.42
C PHE A 126 -6.57 0.88 -4.28
N ALA A 127 -7.76 1.20 -4.81
CA ALA A 127 -7.94 2.39 -5.62
C ALA A 127 -7.67 3.67 -4.83
N VAL A 128 -8.20 3.82 -3.62
CA VAL A 128 -7.96 5.00 -2.80
C VAL A 128 -6.50 5.12 -2.33
N GLU A 129 -5.84 4.00 -2.02
CA GLU A 129 -4.39 4.00 -1.74
C GLU A 129 -3.60 4.51 -2.94
N ALA A 130 -3.91 4.02 -4.13
CA ALA A 130 -3.26 4.43 -5.37
C ALA A 130 -3.46 5.92 -5.66
N LEU A 131 -4.68 6.44 -5.51
CA LEU A 131 -4.99 7.85 -5.67
C LEU A 131 -4.23 8.73 -4.66
N TYR A 132 -4.16 8.31 -3.40
CA TYR A 132 -3.38 9.03 -2.39
C TYR A 132 -1.91 9.14 -2.78
N PHE A 133 -1.28 8.06 -3.26
CA PHE A 133 0.12 8.11 -3.67
C PHE A 133 0.34 8.92 -4.95
N LYS A 134 -0.64 8.99 -5.83
CA LYS A 134 -0.63 9.90 -6.99
C LYS A 134 -0.73 11.37 -6.54
N ALA A 135 -1.60 11.69 -5.59
CA ALA A 135 -1.67 13.04 -5.02
C ALA A 135 -0.36 13.44 -4.33
N MET A 136 0.29 12.49 -3.62
CA MET A 136 1.61 12.70 -3.03
C MET A 136 2.69 12.97 -4.07
N ASP A 137 2.68 12.24 -5.18
CA ASP A 137 3.63 12.48 -6.28
C ASP A 137 3.46 13.89 -6.87
N ASN A 138 2.22 14.32 -7.10
CA ASN A 138 1.94 15.69 -7.55
C ASN A 138 2.44 16.73 -6.54
N PHE A 139 2.25 16.50 -5.23
CA PHE A 139 2.80 17.38 -4.19
C PHE A 139 4.33 17.50 -4.29
N GLU A 140 5.03 16.37 -4.40
CA GLU A 140 6.49 16.34 -4.49
C GLU A 140 7.01 17.02 -5.77
N ASN A 141 6.23 16.97 -6.85
CA ASN A 141 6.49 17.69 -8.11
C ASN A 141 6.04 19.16 -8.09
N LYS A 142 5.54 19.68 -6.94
CA LYS A 142 5.00 21.03 -6.77
C LYS A 142 3.72 21.32 -7.56
N GLU A 143 3.04 20.28 -8.01
CA GLU A 143 1.75 20.35 -8.72
C GLU A 143 0.60 20.36 -7.71
N TYR A 144 0.59 21.35 -6.81
CA TYR A 144 -0.30 21.39 -5.64
C TYR A 144 -1.78 21.41 -6.01
N LEU A 145 -2.18 22.11 -7.07
CA LEU A 145 -3.57 22.14 -7.53
C LEU A 145 -4.00 20.77 -8.06
N ASN A 146 -3.14 20.10 -8.86
CA ASN A 146 -3.44 18.75 -9.34
C ASN A 146 -3.54 17.74 -8.18
N SER A 147 -2.69 17.90 -7.16
CA SER A 147 -2.78 17.12 -5.91
C SER A 147 -4.13 17.32 -5.23
N ASN A 148 -4.61 18.59 -5.08
CA ASN A 148 -5.89 18.90 -4.47
C ASN A 148 -7.07 18.29 -5.23
N LEU A 149 -7.10 18.35 -6.56
CA LEU A 149 -8.15 17.72 -7.36
C LEU A 149 -8.30 16.22 -7.08
N ILE A 150 -7.17 15.52 -6.92
CA ILE A 150 -7.19 14.09 -6.57
C ILE A 150 -7.72 13.89 -5.14
N ILE A 151 -7.35 14.75 -4.20
CA ILE A 151 -7.78 14.67 -2.80
C ILE A 151 -9.28 14.96 -2.68
N GLU A 152 -9.81 15.90 -3.45
CA GLU A 152 -11.25 16.16 -3.55
C GLU A 152 -12.01 14.93 -4.04
N LYS A 153 -11.48 14.25 -5.07
CA LYS A 153 -12.02 12.96 -5.52
C LYS A 153 -12.00 11.90 -4.41
N ILE A 154 -10.90 11.79 -3.65
CA ILE A 154 -10.81 10.87 -2.52
C ILE A 154 -11.87 11.21 -1.47
N SER A 155 -12.05 12.47 -1.15
CA SER A 155 -13.01 12.92 -0.14
C SER A 155 -14.46 12.70 -0.54
N SER A 156 -14.81 12.84 -1.83
CA SER A 156 -16.15 12.66 -2.35
C SER A 156 -16.50 11.18 -2.61
N GLU A 157 -15.63 10.44 -3.29
CA GLU A 157 -15.92 9.08 -3.75
C GLU A 157 -15.50 7.99 -2.75
N PHE A 158 -14.56 8.28 -1.84
CA PHE A 158 -13.95 7.31 -0.93
C PHE A 158 -14.04 7.70 0.55
N SER A 159 -15.03 8.52 0.93
CA SER A 159 -15.21 9.02 2.31
C SER A 159 -15.32 7.92 3.38
N GLY A 160 -15.73 6.70 3.00
CA GLY A 160 -15.78 5.54 3.88
C GLY A 160 -14.41 5.01 4.29
N TYR A 161 -13.36 5.29 3.52
CA TYR A 161 -11.98 4.87 3.79
C TYR A 161 -11.25 5.89 4.67
N LYS A 162 -11.74 6.05 5.90
CA LYS A 162 -11.36 7.10 6.85
C LYS A 162 -9.85 7.35 6.98
N LYS A 163 -9.05 6.27 7.00
CA LYS A 163 -7.59 6.37 7.06
C LYS A 163 -6.99 7.12 5.87
N TRP A 164 -7.46 6.82 4.67
CA TRP A 164 -6.95 7.45 3.45
C TRP A 164 -7.48 8.87 3.30
N THR A 165 -8.76 9.09 3.62
CA THR A 165 -9.36 10.42 3.65
C THR A 165 -8.61 11.35 4.59
N ALA A 166 -8.35 10.94 5.83
CA ALA A 166 -7.62 11.74 6.80
C ALA A 166 -6.18 12.07 6.34
N LYS A 167 -5.46 11.08 5.80
CA LYS A 167 -4.11 11.32 5.23
C LYS A 167 -4.14 12.29 4.05
N SER A 168 -5.16 12.19 3.21
CA SER A 168 -5.32 13.08 2.06
C SER A 168 -5.60 14.52 2.48
N LEU A 169 -6.42 14.73 3.51
CA LEU A 169 -6.66 16.06 4.07
C LEU A 169 -5.40 16.68 4.69
N LEU A 170 -4.57 15.87 5.37
CA LEU A 170 -3.24 16.34 5.82
C LEU A 170 -2.35 16.77 4.65
N LEU A 171 -2.41 16.08 3.52
CA LEU A 171 -1.66 16.47 2.32
C LEU A 171 -2.26 17.72 1.69
N MET A 172 -3.59 17.86 1.68
CA MET A 172 -4.30 19.03 1.16
C MET A 172 -3.93 20.30 1.94
N SER A 173 -3.83 20.22 3.26
CA SER A 173 -3.39 21.36 4.07
C SER A 173 -1.98 21.80 3.68
N LYS A 174 -1.07 20.86 3.44
CA LYS A 174 0.29 21.18 2.96
C LYS A 174 0.26 21.82 1.57
N ASN A 175 -0.59 21.36 0.67
CA ASN A 175 -0.77 21.96 -0.65
C ASN A 175 -1.19 23.44 -0.51
N PHE A 176 -2.24 23.72 0.29
CA PHE A 176 -2.70 25.11 0.49
C PHE A 176 -1.63 25.99 1.12
N TYR A 177 -0.89 25.48 2.10
CA TYR A 177 0.22 26.24 2.68
C TYR A 177 1.30 26.56 1.66
N GLN A 178 1.67 25.62 0.78
CA GLN A 178 2.63 25.88 -0.30
C GLN A 178 2.10 26.84 -1.37
N LEU A 179 0.78 26.94 -1.53
CA LEU A 179 0.11 27.91 -2.39
C LEU A 179 -0.01 29.30 -1.74
N GLY A 180 0.47 29.48 -0.50
CA GLY A 180 0.40 30.73 0.23
C GLY A 180 -0.91 30.95 1.02
N ASP A 181 -1.79 29.97 1.06
CA ASP A 181 -3.07 30.04 1.78
C ASP A 181 -2.96 29.36 3.16
N ALA A 182 -2.33 30.06 4.10
CA ALA A 182 -2.17 29.58 5.48
C ALA A 182 -3.52 29.46 6.22
N PHE A 183 -4.50 30.28 5.85
CA PHE A 183 -5.84 30.23 6.44
C PHE A 183 -6.53 28.92 6.10
N GLN A 184 -6.63 28.60 4.81
CA GLN A 184 -7.26 27.34 4.35
C GLN A 184 -6.48 26.11 4.86
N ALA A 185 -5.15 26.18 4.88
CA ALA A 185 -4.32 25.11 5.44
C ALA A 185 -4.65 24.85 6.92
N SER A 186 -4.76 25.90 7.73
CA SER A 186 -5.11 25.82 9.16
C SER A 186 -6.52 25.27 9.38
N PHE A 187 -7.49 25.76 8.61
CA PHE A 187 -8.88 25.31 8.66
C PHE A 187 -9.01 23.80 8.40
N ILE A 188 -8.31 23.29 7.38
CA ILE A 188 -8.30 21.84 7.07
C ILE A 188 -7.69 21.05 8.23
N LEU A 189 -6.59 21.52 8.83
CA LEU A 189 -5.96 20.83 9.97
C LEU A 189 -6.87 20.81 11.20
N GLU A 190 -7.56 21.89 11.50
CA GLU A 190 -8.55 21.96 12.58
C GLU A 190 -9.70 20.99 12.33
N SER A 191 -10.20 20.94 11.10
CA SER A 191 -11.21 19.95 10.69
C SER A 191 -10.72 18.49 10.84
N VAL A 192 -9.45 18.20 10.53
CA VAL A 192 -8.87 16.86 10.73
C VAL A 192 -8.81 16.52 12.22
N ILE A 193 -8.38 17.45 13.07
CA ILE A 193 -8.30 17.24 14.52
C ILE A 193 -9.68 16.90 15.10
N GLU A 194 -10.72 17.60 14.66
CA GLU A 194 -12.08 17.44 15.14
C GLU A 194 -12.72 16.13 14.65
N ASN A 195 -12.67 15.89 13.35
CA ASN A 195 -13.41 14.80 12.71
C ASN A 195 -12.73 13.41 12.76
N PHE A 196 -11.42 13.36 13.06
CA PHE A 196 -10.64 12.12 13.12
C PHE A 196 -10.02 11.87 14.51
N SER A 197 -10.69 12.34 15.59
CA SER A 197 -10.23 12.21 16.98
C SER A 197 -9.91 10.76 17.40
N HIS A 198 -10.53 9.77 16.76
CA HIS A 198 -10.28 8.34 16.97
C HIS A 198 -8.98 7.83 16.29
N MET A 199 -8.23 8.70 15.60
CA MET A 199 -6.96 8.37 14.92
C MET A 199 -5.80 9.20 15.51
N PRO A 200 -5.27 8.85 16.70
CA PRO A 200 -4.33 9.70 17.43
C PRO A 200 -3.10 10.12 16.61
N ASN A 201 -2.49 9.20 15.86
CA ASN A 201 -1.31 9.51 15.03
C ASN A 201 -1.60 10.56 13.92
N ILE A 202 -2.81 10.59 13.39
CA ILE A 202 -3.25 11.57 12.39
C ILE A 202 -3.48 12.93 13.06
N VAL A 203 -4.18 12.90 14.20
CA VAL A 203 -4.46 14.11 15.02
C VAL A 203 -3.17 14.77 15.48
N ASP A 204 -2.21 13.99 15.98
CA ASP A 204 -0.92 14.53 16.42
C ASP A 204 -0.14 15.14 15.26
N SER A 205 -0.19 14.50 14.07
CA SER A 205 0.41 15.07 12.86
C SER A 205 -0.26 16.39 12.47
N ALA A 206 -1.58 16.49 12.56
CA ALA A 206 -2.33 17.69 12.26
C ALA A 206 -2.02 18.82 13.24
N LYS A 207 -2.00 18.54 14.56
CA LYS A 207 -1.65 19.51 15.61
C LYS A 207 -0.24 20.06 15.43
N ASN A 208 0.73 19.18 15.15
CA ASN A 208 2.11 19.59 14.93
C ASN A 208 2.25 20.50 13.72
N GLU A 209 1.57 20.21 12.62
CA GLU A 209 1.61 21.04 11.42
C GLU A 209 0.90 22.38 11.65
N LEU A 210 -0.27 22.37 12.31
CA LEU A 210 -1.02 23.59 12.67
C LEU A 210 -0.20 24.52 13.55
N THR A 211 0.49 23.98 14.54
CA THR A 211 1.38 24.76 15.43
C THR A 211 2.51 25.42 14.65
N LYS A 212 3.13 24.68 13.71
CA LYS A 212 4.18 25.25 12.84
C LYS A 212 3.66 26.39 11.97
N ILE A 213 2.50 26.21 11.34
CA ILE A 213 1.89 27.27 10.52
C ILE A 213 1.63 28.51 11.36
N LYS A 214 0.96 28.36 12.52
CA LYS A 214 0.64 29.46 13.40
C LYS A 214 1.90 30.23 13.88
N LEU A 215 2.98 29.52 14.20
CA LEU A 215 4.25 30.14 14.60
C LEU A 215 4.85 30.97 13.45
N ILE A 216 4.99 30.37 12.26
CA ILE A 216 5.58 31.06 11.10
C ILE A 216 4.76 32.28 10.70
N GLU A 217 3.44 32.20 10.70
CA GLU A 217 2.59 33.34 10.35
C GLU A 217 2.63 34.45 11.42
N SER A 218 2.76 34.11 12.71
CA SER A 218 2.94 35.09 13.76
C SER A 218 4.28 35.85 13.62
N GLU A 219 5.37 35.17 13.29
CA GLU A 219 6.68 35.76 13.05
C GLU A 219 6.67 36.72 11.83
N LYS A 220 6.00 36.34 10.74
CA LYS A 220 5.83 37.18 9.56
C LYS A 220 5.07 38.46 9.91
N ASN A 221 3.95 38.34 10.62
CA ASN A 221 3.14 39.48 11.01
C ASN A 221 3.92 40.45 11.92
N SER A 222 4.67 39.96 12.92
CA SER A 222 5.52 40.78 13.81
C SER A 222 6.63 41.49 13.03
N SER A 223 7.18 40.87 11.99
CA SER A 223 8.23 41.49 11.16
C SER A 223 7.69 42.61 10.24
N VAL A 224 6.42 42.56 9.88
CA VAL A 224 5.76 43.62 9.08
C VAL A 224 5.44 44.83 9.94
N GLU A 225 5.05 44.64 11.22
CA GLU A 225 4.77 45.74 12.15
C GLU A 225 6.02 46.54 12.53
N ILE A 226 7.22 45.96 12.54
CA ILE A 226 8.50 46.63 12.88
C ILE A 226 9.01 47.49 11.71
N ASN A 227 8.58 47.20 10.48
CA ASN A 227 9.04 47.90 9.27
C ASN A 227 8.07 49.02 8.76
N ASN A 228 6.99 49.27 9.47
CA ASN A 228 6.05 50.37 9.26
C ASN A 228 6.17 51.41 10.38
#